data_9bcb1dfba0baa083c9ce8631caa17cc9
#
_entry.id   9bcb1dfba0baa083c9ce8631caa17cc9
#
_cell.length_a   1.000
_cell.length_b   1.000
_cell.length_c   1.000
_cell.angle_alpha   90.00
_cell.angle_beta   90.00
_cell.angle_gamma   90.00
#
_symmetry.space_group_name_H-M   'P 1'
#
loop_
_entity.id
_entity.type
_entity.pdbx_description
1 polymer ?
#
loop_
_entity_poly.entity_id
_entity_poly.type
_entity_poly.pdbx_seq_one_letter_code
_entity_poly.pdbx_strand_id
1 'polypeptide(L)'
;MSRTIREKSDNYISQIVIFSVLIDKAKSTEYHEGKLLNDIFCEGIDMKQQQIYLSTIDGNAADLARRHGFGLEIAEYCTAYNMDEFFEETDRIVQNKLESSPHRILHAPFNELFPCAIDPLSRKLAKYRYHQAIKLAQRYKAHKLVIHGGYNPRIYYPIWYVEQSIVFWNEFMEEVPADLEICLENVLEEEPSMLLDIVSAVAHPQLKLCLDVGHVNAYSAISAEAWLTAWAPYLSHFHIHNNDSSWDSHSALPCGTIPMKEFLLQADNLCPTATYTLELTEAADSIRWLMEELPWNNK
;
A
#
# COMPACT_ATOMS: atom_id res chain seq x y z
N MET A 1 -32.97 5.57 -19.20
CA MET A 1 -32.09 5.62 -18.04
C MET A 1 -32.54 4.76 -16.84
N SER A 2 -33.63 3.98 -16.90
CA SER A 2 -34.17 3.26 -15.74
C SER A 2 -34.07 1.72 -15.80
N ARG A 3 -33.60 1.11 -16.87
CA ARG A 3 -33.49 -0.35 -17.00
C ARG A 3 -32.11 -0.90 -16.56
N THR A 4 -31.05 -0.16 -16.79
CA THR A 4 -29.66 -0.57 -16.51
C THR A 4 -29.31 -0.54 -15.03
N ILE A 5 -30.00 0.30 -14.25
CA ILE A 5 -29.76 0.40 -12.77
C ILE A 5 -30.42 -0.77 -12.04
N ARG A 6 -31.56 -1.28 -12.54
CA ARG A 6 -32.27 -2.39 -11.91
C ARG A 6 -31.56 -3.74 -12.11
N GLU A 7 -30.97 -3.97 -13.28
CA GLU A 7 -30.21 -5.21 -13.56
C GLU A 7 -28.90 -5.30 -12.76
N LYS A 8 -28.29 -4.17 -12.40
CA LYS A 8 -27.09 -4.15 -11.53
C LYS A 8 -27.43 -4.41 -10.06
N SER A 9 -28.57 -3.93 -9.56
CA SER A 9 -29.00 -4.17 -8.18
C SER A 9 -29.37 -5.64 -7.92
N ASP A 10 -29.98 -6.32 -8.90
CA ASP A 10 -30.37 -7.72 -8.76
C ASP A 10 -29.15 -8.67 -8.80
N ASN A 11 -28.06 -8.30 -9.47
CA ASN A 11 -26.81 -9.02 -9.43
C ASN A 11 -26.05 -8.84 -8.07
N TYR A 12 -26.17 -7.67 -7.46
CA TYR A 12 -25.55 -7.39 -6.16
C TYR A 12 -26.23 -8.19 -5.04
N ILE A 13 -27.57 -8.26 -5.05
CA ILE A 13 -28.36 -9.03 -4.07
C ILE A 13 -28.11 -10.53 -4.21
N SER A 14 -27.91 -11.03 -5.44
CA SER A 14 -27.60 -12.45 -5.69
C SER A 14 -26.21 -12.85 -5.16
N GLN A 15 -25.23 -11.97 -5.20
CA GLN A 15 -23.90 -12.22 -4.66
C GLN A 15 -23.88 -12.20 -3.12
N ILE A 16 -24.63 -11.31 -2.50
CA ILE A 16 -24.76 -11.26 -1.03
C ILE A 16 -25.45 -12.52 -0.49
N VAL A 17 -26.46 -13.05 -1.19
CA VAL A 17 -27.14 -14.29 -0.78
C VAL A 17 -26.23 -15.52 -0.92
N ILE A 18 -25.36 -15.57 -1.94
CA ILE A 18 -24.38 -16.65 -2.09
C ILE A 18 -23.32 -16.59 -0.99
N PHE A 19 -22.91 -15.38 -0.57
CA PHE A 19 -21.94 -15.20 0.51
C PHE A 19 -22.49 -15.62 1.89
N SER A 20 -23.78 -15.32 2.18
CA SER A 20 -24.41 -15.75 3.44
C SER A 20 -24.60 -17.26 3.53
N VAL A 21 -24.86 -17.94 2.41
CA VAL A 21 -24.99 -19.41 2.36
C VAL A 21 -23.65 -20.11 2.53
N LEU A 22 -22.53 -19.47 2.14
CA LEU A 22 -21.18 -19.99 2.35
C LEU A 22 -20.72 -19.85 3.81
N ILE A 23 -21.14 -18.76 4.49
CA ILE A 23 -20.83 -18.54 5.91
C ILE A 23 -21.59 -19.54 6.81
N ASP A 24 -22.84 -19.88 6.48
CA ASP A 24 -23.62 -20.87 7.26
C ASP A 24 -23.11 -22.32 7.04
N LYS A 25 -22.50 -22.61 5.89
CA LYS A 25 -21.82 -23.90 5.68
C LYS A 25 -20.47 -24.00 6.39
N ALA A 26 -19.76 -22.89 6.58
CA ALA A 26 -18.50 -22.85 7.33
C ALA A 26 -18.70 -23.15 8.82
N LYS A 27 -19.83 -22.71 9.42
CA LYS A 27 -20.14 -22.96 10.85
C LYS A 27 -20.43 -24.42 11.21
N SER A 28 -20.68 -25.29 10.23
CA SER A 28 -20.93 -26.72 10.48
C SER A 28 -19.68 -27.61 10.40
N THR A 29 -18.51 -27.06 10.09
CA THR A 29 -17.22 -27.77 9.92
C THR A 29 -16.20 -27.47 11.02
N GLU A 30 -16.57 -26.72 12.06
CA GLU A 30 -15.67 -26.24 13.11
C GLU A 30 -14.97 -27.32 13.97
N TYR A 31 -15.24 -28.62 13.79
CA TYR A 31 -14.63 -29.69 14.59
C TYR A 31 -13.45 -30.42 13.91
N HIS A 32 -13.17 -30.15 12.62
CA HIS A 32 -12.03 -30.76 11.92
C HIS A 32 -10.95 -29.78 11.48
N GLU A 33 -11.20 -28.47 11.54
CA GLU A 33 -10.26 -27.44 11.04
C GLU A 33 -9.18 -27.03 12.04
N GLY A 34 -9.39 -27.24 13.34
CA GLY A 34 -8.38 -26.90 14.36
C GLY A 34 -7.06 -27.69 14.25
N LYS A 35 -7.04 -28.76 13.48
CA LYS A 35 -5.83 -29.57 13.25
C LYS A 35 -5.14 -29.19 11.94
N LEU A 36 -5.90 -28.75 10.93
CA LEU A 36 -5.37 -28.30 9.64
C LEU A 36 -4.72 -26.92 9.74
N LEU A 37 -5.29 -26.01 10.55
CA LEU A 37 -4.75 -24.67 10.77
C LEU A 37 -3.38 -24.71 11.50
N ASN A 38 -3.21 -25.62 12.47
CA ASN A 38 -1.93 -25.76 13.16
C ASN A 38 -0.81 -26.36 12.29
N ASP A 39 -1.13 -27.12 11.25
CA ASP A 39 -0.13 -27.67 10.33
C ASP A 39 0.31 -26.65 9.25
N ILE A 40 -0.54 -25.66 8.94
CA ILE A 40 -0.21 -24.54 8.02
C ILE A 40 0.72 -23.51 8.68
N PHE A 41 0.65 -23.35 10.00
CA PHE A 41 1.49 -22.39 10.75
C PHE A 41 2.92 -22.87 11.06
N CYS A 42 3.32 -24.06 10.60
CA CYS A 42 4.68 -24.59 10.78
C CYS A 42 5.60 -24.40 9.58
N GLU A 43 5.11 -23.91 8.45
CA GLU A 43 5.97 -23.51 7.33
C GLU A 43 6.36 -22.04 7.54
N GLY A 44 7.66 -21.76 7.69
CA GLY A 44 8.17 -20.40 7.87
C GLY A 44 7.81 -19.51 6.67
N ILE A 45 7.78 -18.20 6.89
CA ILE A 45 7.58 -17.20 5.84
C ILE A 45 8.62 -17.41 4.73
N ASP A 46 8.17 -17.45 3.47
CA ASP A 46 9.04 -17.45 2.28
C ASP A 46 9.36 -16.00 1.80
N MET A 47 9.12 -15.01 2.66
CA MET A 47 9.44 -13.61 2.39
C MET A 47 10.94 -13.45 2.17
N LYS A 48 11.33 -12.96 1.00
CA LYS A 48 12.73 -12.79 0.62
C LYS A 48 13.25 -11.44 1.11
N GLN A 49 14.50 -11.38 1.51
CA GLN A 49 15.17 -10.11 1.88
C GLN A 49 14.99 -9.02 0.81
N GLN A 50 14.95 -9.41 -0.46
CA GLN A 50 14.74 -8.51 -1.60
C GLN A 50 13.33 -7.89 -1.67
N GLN A 51 12.36 -8.39 -0.88
CA GLN A 51 11.00 -7.84 -0.81
C GLN A 51 10.86 -6.81 0.30
N ILE A 52 11.85 -6.67 1.19
CA ILE A 52 11.84 -5.68 2.27
C ILE A 52 12.54 -4.40 1.85
N TYR A 53 11.91 -3.30 2.14
CA TYR A 53 12.39 -1.95 1.91
C TYR A 53 12.37 -1.16 3.21
N LEU A 54 13.25 -0.17 3.31
CA LEU A 54 13.26 0.81 4.38
C LEU A 54 12.92 2.17 3.81
N SER A 55 11.97 2.87 4.44
CA SER A 55 11.71 4.25 4.09
C SER A 55 12.89 5.14 4.47
N THR A 56 13.30 6.01 3.56
CA THR A 56 14.40 6.94 3.78
C THR A 56 14.08 8.07 4.78
N ILE A 57 12.87 8.05 5.38
CA ILE A 57 12.54 8.87 6.56
C ILE A 57 13.42 8.50 7.77
N ASP A 58 13.85 7.23 7.89
CA ASP A 58 14.89 6.84 8.84
C ASP A 58 16.25 7.34 8.36
N GLY A 59 16.90 8.18 9.14
CA GLY A 59 18.24 8.69 8.83
C GLY A 59 19.31 7.60 8.66
N ASN A 60 19.07 6.40 9.21
CA ASN A 60 19.97 5.24 9.14
C ASN A 60 19.56 4.23 8.05
N ALA A 61 18.47 4.48 7.30
CA ALA A 61 17.92 3.52 6.34
C ALA A 61 18.97 2.97 5.36
N ALA A 62 19.84 3.81 4.82
CA ALA A 62 20.87 3.40 3.88
C ALA A 62 21.87 2.41 4.49
N ASP A 63 22.31 2.65 5.73
CA ASP A 63 23.25 1.77 6.41
C ASP A 63 22.59 0.45 6.83
N LEU A 64 21.34 0.50 7.27
CA LEU A 64 20.55 -0.68 7.61
C LEU A 64 20.26 -1.51 6.36
N ALA A 65 19.84 -0.88 5.26
CA ALA A 65 19.60 -1.57 3.98
C ALA A 65 20.86 -2.29 3.49
N ARG A 66 22.02 -1.64 3.56
CA ARG A 66 23.32 -2.26 3.18
C ARG A 66 23.64 -3.48 4.04
N ARG A 67 23.43 -3.42 5.37
CA ARG A 67 23.74 -4.51 6.29
C ARG A 67 22.84 -5.72 6.08
N HIS A 68 21.59 -5.49 5.77
CA HIS A 68 20.57 -6.54 5.71
C HIS A 68 20.19 -6.96 4.27
N GLY A 69 20.73 -6.31 3.24
CA GLY A 69 20.41 -6.59 1.84
C GLY A 69 18.99 -6.13 1.44
N PHE A 70 18.44 -5.11 2.12
CA PHE A 70 17.10 -4.57 1.87
C PHE A 70 17.10 -3.52 0.77
N GLY A 71 15.91 -3.24 0.21
CA GLY A 71 15.66 -2.12 -0.67
C GLY A 71 15.52 -0.80 0.08
N LEU A 72 15.39 0.29 -0.67
CA LEU A 72 15.06 1.61 -0.15
C LEU A 72 13.81 2.16 -0.83
N GLU A 73 12.90 2.72 -0.04
CA GLU A 73 11.82 3.56 -0.51
C GLU A 73 12.17 5.02 -0.28
N ILE A 74 12.25 5.76 -1.39
CA ILE A 74 12.69 7.16 -1.42
C ILE A 74 11.52 8.03 -0.98
N ALA A 75 11.60 8.65 0.19
CA ALA A 75 10.57 9.51 0.77
C ALA A 75 10.92 11.01 0.75
N GLU A 76 12.12 11.39 0.31
CA GLU A 76 12.55 12.78 0.26
C GLU A 76 11.67 13.66 -0.62
N TYR A 77 10.97 13.07 -1.60
CA TYR A 77 10.12 13.80 -2.53
C TYR A 77 8.63 13.80 -2.16
N CYS A 78 8.29 13.38 -0.95
CA CYS A 78 6.92 13.51 -0.42
C CYS A 78 6.44 14.97 -0.32
N THR A 79 7.37 15.92 -0.34
CA THR A 79 7.06 17.35 -0.43
C THR A 79 7.55 17.97 -1.73
N ALA A 80 6.70 18.83 -2.33
CA ALA A 80 7.00 19.49 -3.60
C ALA A 80 8.21 20.44 -3.55
N TYR A 81 8.56 20.99 -2.40
CA TYR A 81 9.76 21.82 -2.23
C TYR A 81 11.03 21.08 -2.66
N ASN A 82 11.14 19.81 -2.31
CA ASN A 82 12.28 18.97 -2.65
C ASN A 82 12.32 18.58 -4.13
N MET A 83 11.22 18.76 -4.84
CA MET A 83 11.14 18.54 -6.29
C MET A 83 11.47 19.80 -7.09
N ASP A 84 11.35 20.99 -6.50
CA ASP A 84 11.50 22.28 -7.13
C ASP A 84 12.73 23.05 -6.55
N GLU A 85 12.52 23.79 -5.45
CA GLU A 85 13.52 24.72 -4.90
C GLU A 85 14.78 24.02 -4.36
N PHE A 86 14.62 22.86 -3.73
CA PHE A 86 15.70 22.12 -3.08
C PHE A 86 16.14 20.89 -3.89
N PHE A 87 15.78 20.82 -5.16
CA PHE A 87 16.00 19.62 -5.97
C PHE A 87 17.47 19.19 -6.02
N GLU A 88 18.41 20.09 -6.28
CA GLU A 88 19.84 19.73 -6.41
C GLU A 88 20.44 19.19 -5.11
N GLU A 89 20.04 19.75 -3.98
CA GLU A 89 20.48 19.27 -2.66
C GLU A 89 19.86 17.92 -2.34
N THR A 90 18.54 17.79 -2.53
CA THR A 90 17.80 16.55 -2.31
C THR A 90 18.31 15.43 -3.20
N ASP A 91 18.53 15.70 -4.48
CA ASP A 91 19.06 14.72 -5.44
C ASP A 91 20.43 14.17 -4.99
N ARG A 92 21.32 15.03 -4.48
CA ARG A 92 22.62 14.60 -3.94
C ARG A 92 22.47 13.70 -2.72
N ILE A 93 21.56 14.05 -1.80
CA ILE A 93 21.26 13.23 -0.61
C ILE A 93 20.73 11.87 -1.04
N VAL A 94 19.74 11.84 -1.93
CA VAL A 94 19.12 10.61 -2.43
C VAL A 94 20.14 9.72 -3.13
N GLN A 95 20.93 10.27 -4.04
CA GLN A 95 21.97 9.50 -4.75
C GLN A 95 22.95 8.83 -3.78
N ASN A 96 23.41 9.52 -2.75
CA ASN A 96 24.29 8.96 -1.72
C ASN A 96 23.63 7.81 -0.96
N LYS A 97 22.35 7.94 -0.58
CA LYS A 97 21.60 6.85 0.08
C LYS A 97 21.46 5.63 -0.84
N LEU A 98 21.19 5.87 -2.13
CA LEU A 98 20.95 4.81 -3.12
C LEU A 98 22.20 4.00 -3.50
N GLU A 99 23.40 4.45 -3.17
CA GLU A 99 24.61 3.62 -3.31
C GLU A 99 24.56 2.35 -2.47
N SER A 100 23.75 2.34 -1.43
CA SER A 100 23.61 1.22 -0.49
C SER A 100 22.75 0.07 -1.00
N SER A 101 21.82 0.33 -1.94
CA SER A 101 20.88 -0.69 -2.43
C SER A 101 20.55 -0.54 -3.92
N PRO A 102 20.50 -1.65 -4.68
CA PRO A 102 20.02 -1.66 -6.06
C PRO A 102 18.48 -1.68 -6.17
N HIS A 103 17.76 -2.04 -5.09
CA HIS A 103 16.30 -2.17 -5.08
C HIS A 103 15.67 -0.87 -4.58
N ARG A 104 14.77 -0.29 -5.37
CA ARG A 104 14.27 1.08 -5.13
C ARG A 104 12.79 1.18 -5.44
N ILE A 105 12.09 1.85 -4.54
CA ILE A 105 10.71 2.31 -4.67
C ILE A 105 10.74 3.83 -4.46
N LEU A 106 9.82 4.57 -5.03
CA LEU A 106 9.67 6.00 -4.79
C LEU A 106 8.30 6.28 -4.20
N HIS A 107 8.24 7.07 -3.15
CA HIS A 107 7.02 7.65 -2.64
C HIS A 107 6.77 9.01 -3.31
N ALA A 108 5.60 9.19 -3.90
CA ALA A 108 5.21 10.43 -4.56
C ALA A 108 4.88 11.55 -3.56
N PRO A 109 4.92 12.82 -3.98
CA PRO A 109 4.36 13.89 -3.17
C PRO A 109 2.85 13.68 -2.98
N PHE A 110 2.33 14.07 -1.82
CA PHE A 110 0.92 13.84 -1.48
C PHE A 110 0.21 15.08 -0.95
N ASN A 111 0.92 16.08 -0.41
CA ASN A 111 0.30 17.27 0.14
C ASN A 111 -0.47 18.04 -0.94
N GLU A 112 -1.74 18.37 -0.66
CA GLU A 112 -2.66 19.13 -1.53
C GLU A 112 -2.93 18.49 -2.91
N LEU A 113 -2.61 17.21 -3.08
CA LEU A 113 -2.79 16.50 -4.35
C LEU A 113 -4.03 15.60 -4.30
N PHE A 114 -5.06 16.02 -5.01
CA PHE A 114 -6.36 15.35 -5.04
C PHE A 114 -6.77 14.98 -6.47
N PRO A 115 -6.56 13.75 -6.91
CA PRO A 115 -7.02 13.26 -8.22
C PRO A 115 -8.52 13.48 -8.45
N CYS A 116 -9.32 13.37 -7.38
CA CYS A 116 -10.77 13.54 -7.39
C CYS A 116 -11.23 15.01 -7.23
N ALA A 117 -10.31 15.99 -7.17
CA ALA A 117 -10.66 17.37 -6.86
C ALA A 117 -11.78 17.91 -7.76
N ILE A 118 -12.68 18.72 -7.17
CA ILE A 118 -13.75 19.39 -7.91
C ILE A 118 -13.16 20.45 -8.87
N ASP A 119 -12.16 21.19 -8.37
CA ASP A 119 -11.46 22.18 -9.19
C ASP A 119 -10.53 21.52 -10.22
N PRO A 120 -10.72 21.80 -11.52
CA PRO A 120 -9.84 21.27 -12.58
C PRO A 120 -8.36 21.67 -12.43
N LEU A 121 -8.06 22.82 -11.80
CA LEU A 121 -6.67 23.24 -11.59
C LEU A 121 -5.99 22.37 -10.52
N SER A 122 -6.72 21.97 -9.48
CA SER A 122 -6.21 21.04 -8.49
C SER A 122 -5.89 19.65 -9.10
N ARG A 123 -6.79 19.11 -9.96
CA ARG A 123 -6.51 17.88 -10.72
C ARG A 123 -5.29 18.02 -11.65
N LYS A 124 -5.13 19.17 -12.30
CA LYS A 124 -3.95 19.44 -13.14
C LYS A 124 -2.68 19.50 -12.30
N LEU A 125 -2.75 20.07 -11.09
CA LEU A 125 -1.61 20.09 -10.18
C LEU A 125 -1.23 18.66 -9.77
N ALA A 126 -2.17 17.82 -9.38
CA ALA A 126 -1.92 16.42 -9.05
C ALA A 126 -1.25 15.69 -10.24
N LYS A 127 -1.82 15.81 -11.45
CA LYS A 127 -1.25 15.22 -12.66
C LYS A 127 0.17 15.70 -12.92
N TYR A 128 0.43 17.01 -12.80
CA TYR A 128 1.77 17.59 -12.98
C TYR A 128 2.79 17.04 -11.99
N ARG A 129 2.43 16.96 -10.70
CA ARG A 129 3.32 16.45 -9.65
C ARG A 129 3.60 14.96 -9.80
N TYR A 130 2.61 14.16 -10.16
CA TYR A 130 2.81 12.74 -10.42
C TYR A 130 3.69 12.49 -11.65
N HIS A 131 3.63 13.33 -12.68
CA HIS A 131 4.60 13.26 -13.79
C HIS A 131 6.02 13.63 -13.38
N GLN A 132 6.19 14.58 -12.45
CA GLN A 132 7.51 14.84 -11.89
C GLN A 132 8.00 13.61 -11.09
N ALA A 133 7.14 12.97 -10.30
CA ALA A 133 7.48 11.75 -9.57
C ALA A 133 7.83 10.58 -10.51
N ILE A 134 7.13 10.40 -11.63
CA ILE A 134 7.49 9.41 -12.66
C ILE A 134 8.92 9.66 -13.19
N LYS A 135 9.27 10.92 -13.49
CA LYS A 135 10.63 11.26 -13.95
C LYS A 135 11.69 10.94 -12.89
N LEU A 136 11.37 11.16 -11.62
CA LEU A 136 12.27 10.80 -10.52
C LEU A 136 12.38 9.29 -10.36
N ALA A 137 11.26 8.54 -10.47
CA ALA A 137 11.29 7.08 -10.46
C ALA A 137 12.21 6.53 -11.58
N GLN A 138 12.08 7.05 -12.80
CA GLN A 138 12.97 6.70 -13.91
C GLN A 138 14.43 7.08 -13.63
N ARG A 139 14.68 8.29 -13.10
CA ARG A 139 16.02 8.77 -12.75
C ARG A 139 16.71 7.84 -11.75
N TYR A 140 16.00 7.41 -10.73
CA TYR A 140 16.52 6.55 -9.68
C TYR A 140 16.33 5.06 -9.95
N LYS A 141 15.75 4.68 -11.08
CA LYS A 141 15.44 3.30 -11.46
C LYS A 141 14.56 2.61 -10.42
N ALA A 142 13.62 3.33 -9.84
CA ALA A 142 12.56 2.75 -9.02
C ALA A 142 11.54 2.05 -9.92
N HIS A 143 11.13 0.86 -9.53
CA HIS A 143 10.18 0.05 -10.30
C HIS A 143 8.73 0.19 -9.82
N LYS A 144 8.53 0.83 -8.65
CA LYS A 144 7.24 1.18 -8.09
C LYS A 144 7.21 2.65 -7.69
N LEU A 145 6.02 3.23 -7.83
CA LEU A 145 5.70 4.57 -7.36
C LEU A 145 4.46 4.49 -6.47
N VAL A 146 4.64 4.73 -5.18
CA VAL A 146 3.53 4.79 -4.21
C VAL A 146 2.89 6.17 -4.30
N ILE A 147 1.57 6.21 -4.37
CA ILE A 147 0.77 7.45 -4.46
C ILE A 147 -0.43 7.33 -3.53
N HIS A 148 -0.64 8.31 -2.65
CA HIS A 148 -1.85 8.38 -1.83
C HIS A 148 -3.12 8.44 -2.68
N GLY A 149 -4.17 7.72 -2.30
CA GLY A 149 -5.46 7.77 -2.97
C GLY A 149 -6.08 9.17 -3.02
N GLY A 150 -5.78 10.00 -2.05
CA GLY A 150 -6.19 11.40 -2.02
C GLY A 150 -7.64 11.59 -1.56
N TYR A 151 -8.20 10.66 -0.81
CA TYR A 151 -9.48 10.80 -0.18
C TYR A 151 -9.42 11.73 1.04
N ASN A 152 -10.42 12.61 1.17
CA ASN A 152 -10.65 13.38 2.38
C ASN A 152 -12.14 13.37 2.72
N PRO A 153 -12.55 12.65 3.79
CA PRO A 153 -13.97 12.48 4.15
C PRO A 153 -14.67 13.78 4.55
N ARG A 154 -13.92 14.84 4.85
CA ARG A 154 -14.48 16.17 5.18
C ARG A 154 -14.73 17.03 3.93
N ILE A 155 -14.22 16.63 2.77
CA ILE A 155 -14.32 17.39 1.51
C ILE A 155 -15.15 16.63 0.47
N TYR A 156 -14.96 15.32 0.37
CA TYR A 156 -15.53 14.53 -0.72
C TYR A 156 -16.49 13.47 -0.19
N TYR A 157 -17.62 13.30 -0.88
CA TYR A 157 -18.47 12.13 -0.72
C TYR A 157 -17.77 10.90 -1.34
N PRO A 158 -17.89 9.69 -0.73
CA PRO A 158 -17.23 8.47 -1.26
C PRO A 158 -17.52 8.22 -2.74
N ILE A 159 -18.78 8.33 -3.17
CA ILE A 159 -19.17 8.12 -4.57
C ILE A 159 -18.47 9.12 -5.52
N TRP A 160 -18.36 10.40 -5.13
CA TRP A 160 -17.65 11.41 -5.91
C TRP A 160 -16.16 11.06 -6.04
N TYR A 161 -15.55 10.70 -4.91
CA TYR A 161 -14.15 10.31 -4.87
C TYR A 161 -13.86 9.16 -5.83
N VAL A 162 -14.65 8.08 -5.77
CA VAL A 162 -14.48 6.91 -6.63
C VAL A 162 -14.67 7.27 -8.10
N GLU A 163 -15.79 7.92 -8.46
CA GLU A 163 -16.11 8.26 -9.84
C GLU A 163 -15.05 9.20 -10.46
N GLN A 164 -14.62 10.25 -9.76
CA GLN A 164 -13.64 11.19 -10.29
C GLN A 164 -12.23 10.61 -10.32
N SER A 165 -11.86 9.78 -9.37
CA SER A 165 -10.59 9.07 -9.38
C SER A 165 -10.51 8.07 -10.53
N ILE A 166 -11.60 7.34 -10.86
CA ILE A 166 -11.64 6.47 -12.04
C ILE A 166 -11.36 7.27 -13.32
N VAL A 167 -11.97 8.44 -13.47
CA VAL A 167 -11.73 9.30 -14.65
C VAL A 167 -10.26 9.73 -14.71
N PHE A 168 -9.73 10.21 -13.58
CA PHE A 168 -8.34 10.65 -13.50
C PHE A 168 -7.34 9.52 -13.82
N TRP A 169 -7.51 8.37 -13.18
CA TRP A 169 -6.57 7.26 -13.33
C TRP A 169 -6.67 6.60 -14.71
N ASN A 170 -7.84 6.53 -15.35
CA ASN A 170 -7.94 6.07 -16.74
C ASN A 170 -7.10 6.93 -17.69
N GLU A 171 -7.15 8.27 -17.53
CA GLU A 171 -6.37 9.16 -18.38
C GLU A 171 -4.87 9.12 -18.03
N PHE A 172 -4.54 9.05 -16.71
CA PHE A 172 -3.16 9.12 -16.25
C PHE A 172 -2.36 7.86 -16.60
N MET A 173 -2.96 6.68 -16.49
CA MET A 173 -2.28 5.41 -16.75
C MET A 173 -1.83 5.23 -18.19
N GLU A 174 -2.45 5.91 -19.14
CA GLU A 174 -2.00 5.94 -20.55
C GLU A 174 -0.61 6.57 -20.75
N GLU A 175 -0.15 7.35 -19.76
CA GLU A 175 1.11 8.09 -19.81
C GLU A 175 2.20 7.46 -18.89
N VAL A 176 1.87 6.37 -18.16
CA VAL A 176 2.79 5.67 -17.26
C VAL A 176 3.73 4.76 -18.06
N PRO A 177 5.05 4.82 -17.84
CA PRO A 177 6.02 3.92 -18.48
C PRO A 177 5.72 2.44 -18.19
N ALA A 178 5.93 1.57 -19.18
CA ALA A 178 5.57 0.15 -19.09
C ALA A 178 6.36 -0.63 -18.00
N ASP A 179 7.48 -0.11 -17.54
CA ASP A 179 8.35 -0.69 -16.51
C ASP A 179 8.12 -0.11 -15.12
N LEU A 180 7.12 0.78 -14.95
CA LEU A 180 6.78 1.40 -13.67
C LEU A 180 5.39 0.96 -13.19
N GLU A 181 5.30 0.46 -11.99
CA GLU A 181 4.05 0.11 -11.32
C GLU A 181 3.61 1.27 -10.41
N ILE A 182 2.33 1.65 -10.49
CA ILE A 182 1.70 2.64 -9.61
C ILE A 182 0.94 1.89 -8.52
N CYS A 183 1.28 2.16 -7.25
CA CYS A 183 0.64 1.56 -6.10
C CYS A 183 -0.18 2.63 -5.36
N LEU A 184 -1.51 2.56 -5.45
CA LEU A 184 -2.39 3.47 -4.72
C LEU A 184 -2.48 3.06 -3.26
N GLU A 185 -2.18 3.98 -2.39
CA GLU A 185 -2.13 3.79 -0.95
C GLU A 185 -3.39 4.32 -0.27
N ASN A 186 -3.93 3.55 0.70
CA ASN A 186 -4.98 4.01 1.60
C ASN A 186 -4.40 4.95 2.66
N VAL A 187 -5.13 6.03 2.93
CA VAL A 187 -4.79 6.99 4.00
C VAL A 187 -5.99 7.22 4.92
N LEU A 188 -7.05 7.85 4.40
CA LEU A 188 -8.26 8.19 5.17
C LEU A 188 -9.50 7.46 4.66
N GLU A 189 -9.33 6.48 3.80
CA GLU A 189 -10.42 5.61 3.36
C GLU A 189 -10.90 4.74 4.53
N GLU A 190 -12.20 4.80 4.82
CA GLU A 190 -12.78 4.10 5.97
C GLU A 190 -13.02 2.61 5.69
N GLU A 191 -13.05 2.22 4.40
CA GLU A 191 -13.35 0.86 3.96
C GLU A 191 -12.60 0.49 2.67
N PRO A 192 -12.29 -0.80 2.44
CA PRO A 192 -11.48 -1.25 1.32
C PRO A 192 -12.15 -1.07 -0.04
N SER A 193 -13.47 -0.96 -0.12
CA SER A 193 -14.22 -0.88 -1.37
C SER A 193 -13.83 0.33 -2.22
N MET A 194 -13.48 1.45 -1.60
CA MET A 194 -13.27 2.72 -2.32
C MET A 194 -12.10 2.62 -3.31
N LEU A 195 -10.89 2.28 -2.86
CA LEU A 195 -9.74 2.10 -3.75
C LEU A 195 -9.84 0.83 -4.60
N LEU A 196 -10.47 -0.23 -4.09
CA LEU A 196 -10.74 -1.45 -4.84
C LEU A 196 -11.61 -1.18 -6.06
N ASP A 197 -12.67 -0.40 -5.91
CA ASP A 197 -13.57 -0.02 -7.01
C ASP A 197 -12.82 0.81 -8.07
N ILE A 198 -11.95 1.73 -7.65
CA ILE A 198 -11.11 2.51 -8.56
C ILE A 198 -10.19 1.61 -9.38
N VAL A 199 -9.38 0.77 -8.73
CA VAL A 199 -8.40 -0.08 -9.42
C VAL A 199 -9.10 -1.11 -10.31
N SER A 200 -10.22 -1.69 -9.85
CA SER A 200 -11.00 -2.66 -10.61
C SER A 200 -11.67 -2.04 -11.85
N ALA A 201 -12.14 -0.80 -11.74
CA ALA A 201 -12.81 -0.11 -12.85
C ALA A 201 -11.81 0.39 -13.90
N VAL A 202 -10.63 0.88 -13.47
CA VAL A 202 -9.54 1.29 -14.37
C VAL A 202 -8.94 0.07 -15.07
N ALA A 203 -8.83 -1.06 -14.37
CA ALA A 203 -8.38 -2.34 -14.90
C ALA A 203 -7.04 -2.30 -15.66
N HIS A 204 -6.13 -1.36 -15.28
CA HIS A 204 -4.82 -1.26 -15.91
C HIS A 204 -3.82 -2.18 -15.20
N PRO A 205 -2.99 -2.97 -15.94
CA PRO A 205 -2.10 -3.97 -15.32
C PRO A 205 -1.06 -3.39 -14.37
N GLN A 206 -0.63 -2.15 -14.59
CA GLN A 206 0.36 -1.45 -13.75
C GLN A 206 -0.26 -0.65 -12.60
N LEU A 207 -1.60 -0.55 -12.51
CA LEU A 207 -2.27 0.11 -11.39
C LEU A 207 -2.57 -0.94 -10.32
N LYS A 208 -1.93 -0.81 -9.19
CA LYS A 208 -1.97 -1.74 -8.05
C LYS A 208 -2.34 -0.99 -6.78
N LEU A 209 -2.41 -1.73 -5.68
CA LEU A 209 -2.69 -1.20 -4.36
C LEU A 209 -1.45 -1.32 -3.46
N CYS A 210 -1.24 -0.32 -2.64
CA CYS A 210 -0.37 -0.34 -1.47
C CYS A 210 -1.26 -0.34 -0.22
N LEU A 211 -1.13 -1.34 0.63
CA LEU A 211 -1.84 -1.40 1.90
C LEU A 211 -0.94 -0.85 3.01
N ASP A 212 -1.28 0.33 3.51
CA ASP A 212 -0.74 0.85 4.76
C ASP A 212 -1.58 0.33 5.92
N VAL A 213 -0.96 -0.53 6.73
CA VAL A 213 -1.65 -1.21 7.84
C VAL A 213 -1.85 -0.31 9.05
N GLY A 214 -0.97 0.67 9.25
CA GLY A 214 -1.09 1.65 10.31
C GLY A 214 -2.24 2.63 10.04
N HIS A 215 -2.38 3.10 8.81
CA HIS A 215 -3.53 3.90 8.39
C HIS A 215 -4.85 3.15 8.61
N VAL A 216 -4.92 1.87 8.23
CA VAL A 216 -6.11 1.05 8.52
C VAL A 216 -6.39 1.03 10.01
N ASN A 217 -5.40 0.76 10.84
CA ASN A 217 -5.59 0.65 12.29
C ASN A 217 -6.02 1.98 12.94
N ALA A 218 -5.57 3.10 12.40
CA ALA A 218 -5.86 4.44 12.93
C ALA A 218 -7.20 5.01 12.43
N TYR A 219 -7.63 4.68 11.20
CA TYR A 219 -8.72 5.40 10.53
C TYR A 219 -9.88 4.52 10.06
N SER A 220 -9.74 3.18 10.05
CA SER A 220 -10.80 2.25 9.65
C SER A 220 -11.39 1.52 10.85
N ALA A 221 -12.69 1.22 10.79
CA ALA A 221 -13.33 0.31 11.72
C ALA A 221 -13.23 -1.17 11.26
N ILE A 222 -12.70 -1.40 10.06
CA ILE A 222 -12.53 -2.73 9.44
C ILE A 222 -11.10 -3.18 9.68
N SER A 223 -10.89 -4.44 10.09
CA SER A 223 -9.56 -4.94 10.44
C SER A 223 -8.61 -5.00 9.25
N ALA A 224 -7.31 -4.92 9.50
CA ALA A 224 -6.27 -5.01 8.47
C ALA A 224 -6.32 -6.33 7.69
N GLU A 225 -6.70 -7.44 8.34
CA GLU A 225 -6.87 -8.75 7.70
C GLU A 225 -8.04 -8.77 6.72
N ALA A 226 -9.14 -8.05 7.02
CA ALA A 226 -10.26 -7.92 6.10
C ALA A 226 -9.90 -7.06 4.89
N TRP A 227 -9.12 -5.98 5.09
CA TRP A 227 -8.55 -5.19 4.00
C TRP A 227 -7.62 -6.03 3.12
N LEU A 228 -6.69 -6.76 3.73
CA LEU A 228 -5.77 -7.66 3.05
C LEU A 228 -6.53 -8.67 2.17
N THR A 229 -7.56 -9.33 2.75
CA THR A 229 -8.35 -10.33 2.02
C THR A 229 -9.08 -9.71 0.82
N ALA A 230 -9.67 -8.53 1.00
CA ALA A 230 -10.39 -7.84 -0.07
C ALA A 230 -9.45 -7.37 -1.20
N TRP A 231 -8.25 -6.94 -0.85
CA TRP A 231 -7.30 -6.33 -1.78
C TRP A 231 -6.30 -7.30 -2.41
N ALA A 232 -6.14 -8.53 -1.88
CA ALA A 232 -5.11 -9.48 -2.28
C ALA A 232 -4.88 -9.61 -3.81
N PRO A 233 -5.92 -9.63 -4.68
CA PRO A 233 -5.71 -9.72 -6.12
C PRO A 233 -5.01 -8.51 -6.77
N TYR A 234 -5.04 -7.36 -6.09
CA TYR A 234 -4.48 -6.10 -6.60
C TYR A 234 -3.31 -5.60 -5.78
N LEU A 235 -3.01 -6.22 -4.62
CA LEU A 235 -1.91 -5.82 -3.75
C LEU A 235 -0.56 -6.14 -4.38
N SER A 236 0.30 -5.14 -4.37
CA SER A 236 1.68 -5.26 -4.83
C SER A 236 2.67 -4.70 -3.81
N HIS A 237 2.22 -3.85 -2.90
CA HIS A 237 3.06 -3.21 -1.90
C HIS A 237 2.35 -3.07 -0.56
N PHE A 238 3.15 -3.01 0.51
CA PHE A 238 2.68 -2.76 1.88
C PHE A 238 3.57 -1.70 2.53
N HIS A 239 2.94 -0.75 3.23
CA HIS A 239 3.60 0.01 4.28
C HIS A 239 3.30 -0.65 5.62
N ILE A 240 4.35 -0.96 6.37
CA ILE A 240 4.24 -1.67 7.64
C ILE A 240 4.86 -0.85 8.76
N HIS A 241 4.04 -0.46 9.69
CA HIS A 241 4.34 0.13 10.98
C HIS A 241 3.18 -0.17 11.94
N ASN A 242 3.34 0.10 13.21
CA ASN A 242 2.27 -0.13 14.19
C ASN A 242 1.83 1.19 14.83
N ASN A 243 0.70 1.16 15.50
CA ASN A 243 0.18 2.25 16.33
C ASN A 243 -0.83 1.70 17.35
N ASP A 244 -1.34 2.54 18.21
CA ASP A 244 -2.30 2.18 19.26
C ASP A 244 -3.78 2.39 18.83
N SER A 245 -4.05 2.54 17.56
CA SER A 245 -5.35 2.87 16.95
C SER A 245 -5.91 4.27 17.23
N SER A 246 -5.24 5.10 18.01
CA SER A 246 -5.70 6.48 18.29
C SER A 246 -5.14 7.50 17.31
N TRP A 247 -3.98 7.21 16.75
CA TRP A 247 -3.21 8.10 15.89
C TRP A 247 -2.21 7.29 15.05
N ASP A 248 -1.95 7.76 13.87
CA ASP A 248 -0.93 7.19 12.98
C ASP A 248 0.49 7.60 13.44
N SER A 249 1.04 6.81 14.37
CA SER A 249 2.28 7.16 15.10
C SER A 249 3.54 6.55 14.52
N HIS A 250 3.45 5.74 13.47
CA HIS A 250 4.59 5.01 12.89
C HIS A 250 5.47 4.33 13.95
N SER A 251 4.82 3.64 14.91
CA SER A 251 5.52 2.92 15.97
C SER A 251 6.18 1.65 15.45
N ALA A 252 7.23 1.19 16.15
CA ALA A 252 7.91 -0.06 15.82
C ALA A 252 6.92 -1.25 15.73
N LEU A 253 7.23 -2.23 14.90
CA LEU A 253 6.33 -3.35 14.58
C LEU A 253 5.77 -4.08 15.82
N PRO A 254 6.56 -4.34 16.90
CA PRO A 254 6.03 -4.95 18.12
C PRO A 254 5.25 -3.98 19.03
N CYS A 255 5.22 -2.67 18.71
CA CYS A 255 4.73 -1.62 19.60
C CYS A 255 3.41 -1.03 19.11
N GLY A 256 2.29 -1.74 19.36
CA GLY A 256 0.95 -1.26 18.97
C GLY A 256 -0.12 -2.32 19.14
N THR A 257 -1.26 -2.10 18.51
CA THR A 257 -2.43 -2.98 18.60
C THR A 257 -2.61 -3.91 17.41
N ILE A 258 -1.84 -3.70 16.33
CA ILE A 258 -1.86 -4.60 15.16
C ILE A 258 -1.11 -5.88 15.54
N PRO A 259 -1.72 -7.08 15.39
CA PRO A 259 -1.05 -8.36 15.55
C PRO A 259 -0.13 -8.62 14.35
N MET A 260 0.99 -7.89 14.31
CA MET A 260 1.85 -7.74 13.13
C MET A 260 2.40 -9.07 12.61
N LYS A 261 2.73 -10.00 13.51
CA LYS A 261 3.23 -11.32 13.12
C LYS A 261 2.21 -12.11 12.32
N GLU A 262 1.01 -12.20 12.85
CA GLU A 262 -0.13 -12.90 12.22
C GLU A 262 -0.50 -12.24 10.90
N PHE A 263 -0.51 -10.90 10.88
CA PHE A 263 -0.77 -10.14 9.66
C PHE A 263 0.26 -10.44 8.56
N LEU A 264 1.56 -10.39 8.89
CA LEU A 264 2.64 -10.63 7.92
C LEU A 264 2.64 -12.07 7.40
N LEU A 265 2.35 -13.07 8.24
CA LEU A 265 2.18 -14.46 7.82
C LEU A 265 1.04 -14.60 6.81
N GLN A 266 -0.08 -13.94 7.05
CA GLN A 266 -1.23 -13.96 6.13
C GLN A 266 -0.94 -13.18 4.85
N ALA A 267 -0.25 -12.04 4.94
CA ALA A 267 0.13 -11.23 3.78
C ALA A 267 1.06 -11.98 2.84
N ASP A 268 2.07 -12.67 3.37
CA ASP A 268 3.00 -13.50 2.59
C ASP A 268 2.26 -14.64 1.87
N ASN A 269 1.34 -15.30 2.56
CA ASN A 269 0.54 -16.38 1.96
C ASN A 269 -0.39 -15.89 0.84
N LEU A 270 -1.06 -14.74 1.02
CA LEU A 270 -2.01 -14.21 0.04
C LEU A 270 -1.34 -13.43 -1.09
N CYS A 271 -0.22 -12.78 -0.81
CA CYS A 271 0.49 -11.87 -1.71
C CYS A 271 2.00 -12.19 -1.78
N PRO A 272 2.41 -13.41 -2.20
CA PRO A 272 3.80 -13.89 -2.06
C PRO A 272 4.83 -13.12 -2.90
N THR A 273 4.38 -12.26 -3.81
CA THR A 273 5.24 -11.41 -4.64
C THR A 273 5.24 -9.94 -4.25
N ALA A 274 4.44 -9.57 -3.25
CA ALA A 274 4.37 -8.20 -2.78
C ALA A 274 5.66 -7.77 -2.09
N THR A 275 5.90 -6.48 -2.05
CA THR A 275 7.01 -5.85 -1.35
C THR A 275 6.52 -5.13 -0.09
N TYR A 276 7.40 -4.93 0.89
CA TYR A 276 7.05 -4.37 2.20
C TYR A 276 8.03 -3.27 2.55
N THR A 277 7.55 -2.07 2.79
CA THR A 277 8.37 -0.97 3.34
C THR A 277 8.12 -0.84 4.84
N LEU A 278 9.20 -0.90 5.62
CA LEU A 278 9.17 -0.42 7.00
C LEU A 278 9.15 1.11 6.95
N GLU A 279 7.95 1.68 7.16
CA GLU A 279 7.77 3.13 7.16
C GLU A 279 7.90 3.70 8.57
N LEU A 280 9.13 3.76 9.03
CA LEU A 280 9.52 4.09 10.40
C LEU A 280 10.62 5.15 10.41
N THR A 281 10.60 6.04 11.40
CA THR A 281 11.70 6.98 11.65
C THR A 281 12.91 6.31 12.30
N GLU A 282 12.72 5.14 12.94
CA GLU A 282 13.76 4.29 13.55
C GLU A 282 13.42 2.82 13.30
N ALA A 283 14.01 2.20 12.28
CA ALA A 283 13.67 0.84 11.85
C ALA A 283 14.44 -0.27 12.56
N ALA A 284 15.55 0.03 13.25
CA ALA A 284 16.49 -0.98 13.77
C ALA A 284 15.85 -2.02 14.69
N ASP A 285 14.96 -1.62 15.59
CA ASP A 285 14.28 -2.54 16.52
C ASP A 285 13.25 -3.40 15.80
N SER A 286 12.55 -2.84 14.83
CA SER A 286 11.61 -3.57 13.98
C SER A 286 12.31 -4.61 13.10
N ILE A 287 13.48 -4.29 12.56
CA ILE A 287 14.31 -5.24 11.80
C ILE A 287 14.74 -6.41 12.71
N ARG A 288 15.20 -6.11 13.92
CA ARG A 288 15.58 -7.17 14.90
C ARG A 288 14.38 -8.07 15.18
N TRP A 289 13.23 -7.48 15.50
CA TRP A 289 12.00 -8.20 15.76
C TRP A 289 11.57 -9.09 14.58
N LEU A 290 11.61 -8.57 13.35
CA LEU A 290 11.32 -9.34 12.15
C LEU A 290 12.23 -10.57 12.03
N MET A 291 13.54 -10.40 12.28
CA MET A 291 14.51 -11.49 12.17
C MET A 291 14.36 -12.55 13.27
N GLU A 292 13.83 -12.18 14.43
CA GLU A 292 13.60 -13.09 15.56
C GLU A 292 12.27 -13.85 15.44
N GLU A 293 11.20 -13.14 15.02
CA GLU A 293 9.83 -13.66 15.02
C GLU A 293 9.43 -14.37 13.73
N LEU A 294 10.05 -13.99 12.61
CA LEU A 294 9.74 -14.49 11.30
C LEU A 294 10.98 -15.19 10.74
N PRO A 295 11.10 -16.52 10.89
CA PRO A 295 12.25 -17.24 10.39
C PRO A 295 12.32 -17.13 8.87
N TRP A 296 13.29 -16.38 8.39
CA TRP A 296 13.60 -16.21 6.97
C TRP A 296 14.15 -17.52 6.42
N ASN A 297 13.57 -18.01 5.33
CA ASN A 297 14.24 -19.06 4.56
C ASN A 297 15.43 -18.45 3.81
N ASN A 298 16.61 -18.49 4.41
CA ASN A 298 17.89 -18.26 3.74
C ASN A 298 18.18 -19.43 2.77
N LYS A 299 17.45 -19.49 1.65
CA LYS A 299 17.76 -20.41 0.56
C LYS A 299 18.12 -19.65 -0.70
#